data_540dfede92429b76de6b08ea91372cf6
#
_entry.id   540dfede92429b76de6b08ea91372cf6
#
_cell.length_a   1.000
_cell.length_b   1.000
_cell.length_c   1.000
_cell.angle_alpha   90.00
_cell.angle_beta   90.00
_cell.angle_gamma   90.00
#
_symmetry.space_group_name_H-M   'P 1'
#
loop_
_entity.id
_entity.type
_entity.pdbx_description
1 polymer ?
#
loop_
_entity_poly.entity_id
_entity_poly.type
_entity_poly.pdbx_seq_one_letter_code
_entity_poly.pdbx_strand_id
1 'polypeptide(L)'
;MDTDSPRFDNRLLHALPGDPESGPRRREVLGAAWSPVMPTPVAAPTLLAWAPDVAAMLGFDTAEVESEGFAQVFGGNALYAGMQPWAANYGGHQFGHWAGQLGDGRAISLGELVAPDGRHWELQLKGAGPTPYSRGADGRAVLRSSIREFLCSEAMHHLSVPTTRALSLVGTGEDVVRDMFYDGHPRAEPGAIVCRVSPSFLRFGSFELPASRGETALLRQLVDACIARDFPELEGQGEALYGDWFAQIAVRTAEMIAHWMRVGFVHGVMNTDNLSVLGLTLDYGPYGWVEDFDPDWTPNTTDAQGRRYRFGTQPQVAYWNLSRLAQALSPLFADVEPLQAGLAAYQSTFVACTRRDAAAKLGLAAADDEDLQFYLRWQQLMQDGAMDMTLAWRALMRVDPASPDVGVLDAVYYDEARQQSVQAPLQQWLQDYAARLRVDPLSASERTAKMAAANPLYVLRNWLAQEAIDRAEQGDLGGVHALQDVLRDPYTERAGLEHYAGKRPAWADNRAGCSMLSCSS
;
A
#
# COMPACT_ATOMS: atom_id res chain seq x y z
N MET A 1 -0.10 -25.78 -30.32
CA MET A 1 0.14 -25.13 -29.03
C MET A 1 -1.16 -24.40 -28.73
N ASP A 2 -1.83 -24.77 -27.62
CA ASP A 2 -3.04 -24.06 -27.18
C ASP A 2 -2.64 -22.60 -26.93
N THR A 3 -3.18 -21.70 -27.74
CA THR A 3 -2.88 -20.25 -27.66
C THR A 3 -3.61 -19.59 -26.48
N ASP A 4 -4.42 -20.33 -25.74
CA ASP A 4 -5.28 -19.84 -24.66
C ASP A 4 -4.75 -20.06 -23.23
N SER A 5 -3.59 -20.72 -23.05
CA SER A 5 -3.04 -20.94 -21.71
C SER A 5 -2.11 -19.80 -21.29
N PRO A 6 -2.19 -19.28 -20.05
CA PRO A 6 -1.29 -18.25 -19.55
C PRO A 6 0.18 -18.68 -19.68
N ARG A 7 1.04 -17.78 -20.16
CA ARG A 7 2.48 -18.04 -20.33
C ARG A 7 3.28 -17.49 -19.14
N PHE A 8 4.17 -18.32 -18.61
CA PHE A 8 5.09 -17.96 -17.52
C PHE A 8 6.54 -18.08 -17.98
N ASP A 9 7.40 -17.13 -17.62
CA ASP A 9 8.84 -17.20 -17.95
C ASP A 9 9.78 -17.15 -16.73
N ASN A 10 9.30 -16.83 -15.54
CA ASN A 10 9.98 -16.98 -14.24
C ASN A 10 11.42 -16.43 -14.20
N ARG A 11 11.65 -15.24 -14.74
CA ARG A 11 12.98 -14.62 -14.92
C ARG A 11 13.77 -14.53 -13.62
N LEU A 12 13.10 -14.21 -12.50
CA LEU A 12 13.76 -14.11 -11.18
C LEU A 12 14.38 -15.44 -10.76
N LEU A 13 13.63 -16.55 -10.92
CA LEU A 13 14.10 -17.88 -10.54
C LEU A 13 15.31 -18.32 -11.38
N HIS A 14 15.34 -17.94 -12.66
CA HIS A 14 16.46 -18.26 -13.54
C HIS A 14 17.71 -17.41 -13.28
N ALA A 15 17.53 -16.19 -12.76
CA ALA A 15 18.63 -15.25 -12.52
C ALA A 15 19.29 -15.44 -11.15
N LEU A 16 18.58 -16.00 -10.16
CA LEU A 16 19.03 -16.03 -8.77
C LEU A 16 19.09 -17.45 -8.21
N PRO A 17 20.04 -17.73 -7.29
CA PRO A 17 20.14 -19.06 -6.67
C PRO A 17 18.93 -19.33 -5.78
N GLY A 18 18.35 -20.51 -5.95
CA GLY A 18 17.31 -21.05 -5.11
C GLY A 18 17.88 -21.95 -4.00
N ASP A 19 17.11 -22.08 -2.92
CA ASP A 19 17.36 -23.03 -1.86
C ASP A 19 17.28 -24.47 -2.42
N PRO A 20 18.28 -25.34 -2.22
CA PRO A 20 18.23 -26.72 -2.71
C PRO A 20 17.21 -27.59 -1.97
N GLU A 21 16.73 -27.17 -0.80
CA GLU A 21 15.70 -27.89 -0.05
C GLU A 21 14.31 -27.31 -0.37
N SER A 22 13.40 -28.16 -0.81
CA SER A 22 12.01 -27.79 -1.06
C SER A 22 11.10 -28.01 0.16
N GLY A 23 9.92 -27.36 0.13
CA GLY A 23 8.85 -27.55 1.11
C GLY A 23 8.91 -26.59 2.30
N PRO A 24 7.90 -26.66 3.18
CA PRO A 24 7.62 -25.63 4.19
C PRO A 24 8.43 -25.78 5.50
N ARG A 25 9.33 -26.77 5.60
CA ARG A 25 10.11 -26.98 6.83
C ARG A 25 10.87 -25.71 7.20
N ARG A 26 10.62 -25.18 8.40
CA ARG A 26 11.33 -24.02 8.95
C ARG A 26 12.83 -24.26 8.99
N ARG A 27 13.61 -23.34 8.42
CA ARG A 27 15.07 -23.39 8.41
C ARG A 27 15.68 -22.02 8.18
N GLU A 28 16.94 -21.88 8.50
CA GLU A 28 17.76 -20.77 7.99
C GLU A 28 18.19 -21.12 6.57
N VAL A 29 17.93 -20.21 5.63
CA VAL A 29 18.27 -20.36 4.20
C VAL A 29 19.44 -19.46 3.90
N LEU A 30 20.58 -20.05 3.53
CA LEU A 30 21.84 -19.36 3.26
C LEU A 30 22.18 -19.44 1.77
N GLY A 31 22.78 -18.38 1.22
CA GLY A 31 23.25 -18.34 -0.17
C GLY A 31 22.14 -18.44 -1.22
N ALA A 32 20.89 -18.23 -0.88
CA ALA A 32 19.75 -18.32 -1.78
C ALA A 32 18.76 -17.16 -1.60
N ALA A 33 18.20 -16.72 -2.71
CA ALA A 33 17.22 -15.62 -2.75
C ALA A 33 15.77 -16.08 -2.54
N TRP A 34 15.49 -17.36 -2.75
CA TRP A 34 14.15 -17.95 -2.69
C TRP A 34 14.20 -19.43 -2.32
N SER A 35 13.07 -19.98 -1.84
CA SER A 35 12.90 -21.41 -1.57
C SER A 35 11.72 -21.98 -2.34
N PRO A 36 11.85 -23.14 -3.00
CA PRO A 36 10.73 -23.79 -3.68
C PRO A 36 9.74 -24.31 -2.64
N VAL A 37 8.47 -23.93 -2.76
CA VAL A 37 7.40 -24.35 -1.87
C VAL A 37 6.06 -24.34 -2.60
N MET A 38 5.29 -25.41 -2.47
CA MET A 38 3.95 -25.52 -3.04
C MET A 38 2.92 -24.89 -2.11
N PRO A 39 1.86 -24.25 -2.66
CA PRO A 39 0.68 -23.92 -1.87
C PRO A 39 0.11 -25.17 -1.20
N THR A 40 -0.40 -24.99 0.01
CA THR A 40 -1.11 -26.06 0.71
C THR A 40 -2.57 -26.05 0.28
N PRO A 41 -3.10 -27.13 -0.31
CA PRO A 41 -4.48 -27.20 -0.76
C PRO A 41 -5.50 -26.84 0.33
N VAL A 42 -6.63 -26.28 -0.08
CA VAL A 42 -7.76 -25.90 0.78
C VAL A 42 -9.00 -26.73 0.44
N ALA A 43 -9.94 -26.85 1.39
CA ALA A 43 -11.05 -27.80 1.29
C ALA A 43 -12.04 -27.47 0.17
N ALA A 44 -12.41 -26.18 0.02
CA ALA A 44 -13.43 -25.74 -0.95
C ALA A 44 -13.13 -24.33 -1.45
N PRO A 45 -12.18 -24.17 -2.39
CA PRO A 45 -11.84 -22.86 -2.93
C PRO A 45 -13.04 -22.28 -3.70
N THR A 46 -13.49 -21.10 -3.29
CA THR A 46 -14.64 -20.40 -3.88
C THR A 46 -14.25 -18.96 -4.18
N LEU A 47 -14.44 -18.50 -5.42
CA LEU A 47 -14.20 -17.11 -5.80
C LEU A 47 -15.23 -16.21 -5.10
N LEU A 48 -14.75 -15.25 -4.30
CA LEU A 48 -15.58 -14.30 -3.54
C LEU A 48 -15.64 -12.93 -4.22
N ALA A 49 -14.52 -12.47 -4.76
CA ALA A 49 -14.41 -11.23 -5.51
C ALA A 49 -13.19 -11.27 -6.45
N TRP A 50 -13.20 -10.41 -7.47
CA TRP A 50 -12.08 -10.25 -8.40
C TRP A 50 -12.07 -8.83 -9.00
N ALA A 51 -10.92 -8.41 -9.52
CA ALA A 51 -10.75 -7.11 -10.16
C ALA A 51 -10.77 -7.25 -11.70
N PRO A 52 -11.83 -6.79 -12.38
CA PRO A 52 -12.00 -7.00 -13.83
C PRO A 52 -10.89 -6.40 -14.69
N ASP A 53 -10.39 -5.22 -14.32
CA ASP A 53 -9.31 -4.55 -15.03
C ASP A 53 -7.95 -5.24 -14.81
N VAL A 54 -7.71 -5.85 -13.65
CA VAL A 54 -6.53 -6.68 -13.40
C VAL A 54 -6.60 -7.98 -14.18
N ALA A 55 -7.75 -8.64 -14.19
CA ALA A 55 -7.95 -9.86 -14.98
C ALA A 55 -7.71 -9.59 -16.47
N ALA A 56 -8.33 -8.54 -17.03
CA ALA A 56 -8.13 -8.13 -18.42
C ALA A 56 -6.66 -7.77 -18.74
N MET A 57 -5.97 -7.07 -17.82
CA MET A 57 -4.55 -6.75 -17.94
C MET A 57 -3.69 -8.02 -18.05
N LEU A 58 -4.04 -9.07 -17.31
CA LEU A 58 -3.33 -10.35 -17.31
C LEU A 58 -3.75 -11.28 -18.44
N GLY A 59 -4.81 -10.96 -19.18
CA GLY A 59 -5.33 -11.74 -20.31
C GLY A 59 -6.40 -12.77 -19.93
N PHE A 60 -6.96 -12.70 -18.72
CA PHE A 60 -8.08 -13.52 -18.30
C PHE A 60 -9.41 -12.88 -18.70
N ASP A 61 -10.27 -13.64 -19.34
CA ASP A 61 -11.65 -13.20 -19.61
C ASP A 61 -12.61 -13.56 -18.43
N THR A 62 -13.83 -13.03 -18.50
CA THR A 62 -14.83 -13.25 -17.45
C THR A 62 -15.21 -14.72 -17.30
N ALA A 63 -15.32 -15.47 -18.40
CA ALA A 63 -15.70 -16.87 -18.36
C ALA A 63 -14.63 -17.74 -17.72
N GLU A 64 -13.36 -17.41 -17.96
CA GLU A 64 -12.22 -18.06 -17.33
C GLU A 64 -12.18 -17.74 -15.83
N VAL A 65 -12.33 -16.47 -15.44
CA VAL A 65 -12.33 -16.04 -14.03
C VAL A 65 -13.47 -16.70 -13.24
N GLU A 66 -14.65 -16.82 -13.83
CA GLU A 66 -15.83 -17.44 -13.18
C GLU A 66 -15.80 -18.97 -13.21
N SER A 67 -14.78 -19.58 -13.81
CA SER A 67 -14.65 -21.02 -13.87
C SER A 67 -14.22 -21.62 -12.52
N GLU A 68 -14.59 -22.88 -12.26
CA GLU A 68 -14.10 -23.64 -11.11
C GLU A 68 -12.57 -23.77 -11.14
N GLY A 69 -11.97 -23.94 -12.33
CA GLY A 69 -10.53 -24.06 -12.53
C GLY A 69 -9.77 -22.83 -12.01
N PHE A 70 -10.30 -21.62 -12.23
CA PHE A 70 -9.70 -20.39 -11.72
C PHE A 70 -9.67 -20.37 -10.19
N ALA A 71 -10.77 -20.71 -9.53
CA ALA A 71 -10.83 -20.79 -8.07
C ALA A 71 -9.87 -21.86 -7.52
N GLN A 72 -9.71 -23.02 -8.21
CA GLN A 72 -8.75 -24.04 -7.81
C GLN A 72 -7.30 -23.53 -7.89
N VAL A 73 -6.92 -22.80 -8.96
CA VAL A 73 -5.57 -22.26 -9.11
C VAL A 73 -5.30 -21.15 -8.08
N PHE A 74 -6.17 -20.17 -7.98
CA PHE A 74 -5.95 -19.02 -7.09
C PHE A 74 -6.35 -19.30 -5.62
N GLY A 75 -6.93 -20.46 -5.35
CA GLY A 75 -7.04 -21.08 -4.03
C GLY A 75 -5.84 -21.94 -3.64
N GLY A 76 -4.88 -22.16 -4.56
CA GLY A 76 -3.67 -22.93 -4.29
C GLY A 76 -3.80 -24.45 -4.46
N ASN A 77 -4.92 -24.97 -5.00
CA ASN A 77 -5.18 -26.38 -5.20
C ASN A 77 -4.67 -26.92 -6.55
N ALA A 78 -4.47 -26.05 -7.53
CA ALA A 78 -3.97 -26.40 -8.86
C ALA A 78 -2.96 -25.37 -9.36
N LEU A 79 -2.27 -25.66 -10.46
CA LEU A 79 -1.33 -24.77 -11.11
C LEU A 79 -1.61 -24.73 -12.60
N TYR A 80 -1.46 -23.57 -13.22
CA TYR A 80 -1.33 -23.49 -14.68
C TYR A 80 0.05 -24.02 -15.13
N ALA A 81 0.11 -24.48 -16.36
CA ALA A 81 1.38 -24.90 -16.97
C ALA A 81 2.40 -23.76 -16.96
N GLY A 82 3.63 -24.04 -16.51
CA GLY A 82 4.70 -23.04 -16.40
C GLY A 82 4.79 -22.33 -15.05
N MET A 83 3.80 -22.43 -14.18
CA MET A 83 3.94 -21.95 -12.80
C MET A 83 5.01 -22.75 -12.05
N GLN A 84 5.84 -22.05 -11.28
CA GLN A 84 6.88 -22.62 -10.42
C GLN A 84 6.80 -21.95 -9.04
N PRO A 85 6.04 -22.50 -8.08
CA PRO A 85 5.78 -21.84 -6.81
C PRO A 85 7.02 -21.73 -5.91
N TRP A 86 7.18 -20.56 -5.29
CA TRP A 86 8.32 -20.23 -4.42
C TRP A 86 7.96 -19.17 -3.38
N ALA A 87 8.80 -19.08 -2.33
CA ALA A 87 8.72 -18.03 -1.31
C ALA A 87 10.05 -17.25 -1.26
N ALA A 88 9.99 -15.93 -1.17
CA ALA A 88 11.16 -15.07 -1.14
C ALA A 88 11.89 -15.14 0.21
N ASN A 89 13.24 -15.11 0.12
CA ASN A 89 14.12 -15.01 1.27
C ASN A 89 14.56 -13.55 1.43
N TYR A 90 14.22 -12.93 2.54
CA TYR A 90 14.63 -11.56 2.88
C TYR A 90 14.73 -11.38 4.40
N GLY A 91 15.41 -10.33 4.82
CA GLY A 91 15.43 -9.88 6.20
C GLY A 91 14.67 -8.56 6.38
N GLY A 92 14.98 -7.83 7.42
CA GLY A 92 14.46 -6.49 7.57
C GLY A 92 14.63 -5.91 8.96
N HIS A 93 14.50 -4.58 9.02
CA HIS A 93 14.37 -3.85 10.27
C HIS A 93 12.89 -3.65 10.58
N GLN A 94 12.45 -4.21 11.72
CA GLN A 94 11.08 -4.07 12.22
C GLN A 94 11.08 -3.15 13.44
N PHE A 95 10.24 -2.12 13.42
CA PHE A 95 10.19 -1.07 14.47
C PHE A 95 11.57 -0.45 14.78
N GLY A 96 12.45 -0.38 13.76
CA GLY A 96 13.80 0.18 13.88
C GLY A 96 14.90 -0.81 14.32
N HIS A 97 14.56 -2.08 14.56
CA HIS A 97 15.49 -3.12 15.00
C HIS A 97 15.67 -4.19 13.93
N TRP A 98 16.92 -4.66 13.75
CA TRP A 98 17.19 -5.77 12.84
C TRP A 98 16.56 -7.07 13.34
N ALA A 99 15.70 -7.68 12.52
CA ALA A 99 14.94 -8.89 12.85
C ALA A 99 15.55 -10.19 12.30
N GLY A 100 16.63 -10.09 11.52
CA GLY A 100 17.25 -11.26 10.88
C GLY A 100 16.44 -11.75 9.68
N GLN A 101 16.49 -13.07 9.40
CA GLN A 101 15.72 -13.68 8.33
C GLN A 101 14.22 -13.64 8.65
N LEU A 102 13.46 -13.06 7.75
CA LEU A 102 11.98 -12.99 7.77
C LEU A 102 11.39 -13.86 6.65
N GLY A 103 11.49 -13.39 5.41
CA GLY A 103 10.96 -14.06 4.22
C GLY A 103 9.43 -14.08 4.10
N ASP A 104 8.92 -14.64 3.01
CA ASP A 104 7.48 -14.76 2.75
C ASP A 104 6.87 -15.87 3.62
N GLY A 105 6.48 -15.53 4.85
CA GLY A 105 5.99 -16.51 5.85
C GLY A 105 4.59 -17.04 5.60
N ARG A 106 3.79 -16.37 4.76
CA ARG A 106 2.43 -16.79 4.36
C ARG A 106 2.08 -16.40 2.93
N ALA A 107 3.08 -16.01 2.14
CA ALA A 107 2.91 -15.68 0.75
C ALA A 107 3.72 -16.65 -0.12
N ILE A 108 3.16 -17.06 -1.24
CA ILE A 108 3.77 -17.99 -2.19
C ILE A 108 3.56 -17.41 -3.59
N SER A 109 4.66 -17.02 -4.24
CA SER A 109 4.63 -16.61 -5.65
C SER A 109 4.40 -17.83 -6.53
N LEU A 110 3.47 -17.72 -7.48
CA LEU A 110 3.14 -18.79 -8.43
C LEU A 110 4.05 -18.76 -9.67
N GLY A 111 4.56 -17.58 -10.01
CA GLY A 111 5.41 -17.35 -11.17
C GLY A 111 5.26 -15.96 -11.76
N GLU A 112 6.04 -15.67 -12.81
CA GLU A 112 5.97 -14.43 -13.60
C GLU A 112 5.17 -14.69 -14.87
N LEU A 113 3.93 -14.18 -14.91
CA LEU A 113 3.03 -14.25 -16.07
C LEU A 113 3.44 -13.19 -17.09
N VAL A 114 3.47 -13.59 -18.36
CA VAL A 114 3.66 -12.68 -19.51
C VAL A 114 2.29 -12.27 -20.03
N ALA A 115 1.90 -11.02 -19.78
CA ALA A 115 0.62 -10.46 -20.21
C ALA A 115 0.52 -10.31 -21.74
N PRO A 116 -0.68 -10.10 -22.31
CA PRO A 116 -0.87 -9.94 -23.74
C PRO A 116 -0.08 -8.76 -24.37
N ASP A 117 0.20 -7.72 -23.58
CA ASP A 117 1.01 -6.57 -23.99
C ASP A 117 2.53 -6.80 -23.85
N GLY A 118 2.94 -8.01 -23.45
CA GLY A 118 4.35 -8.40 -23.26
C GLY A 118 4.94 -8.00 -21.92
N ARG A 119 4.22 -7.29 -21.06
CA ARG A 119 4.68 -6.99 -19.69
C ARG A 119 4.63 -8.24 -18.81
N HIS A 120 5.50 -8.25 -17.80
CA HIS A 120 5.61 -9.35 -16.85
C HIS A 120 5.00 -8.97 -15.51
N TRP A 121 4.26 -9.93 -14.95
CA TRP A 121 3.57 -9.75 -13.67
C TRP A 121 3.80 -10.97 -12.77
N GLU A 122 4.37 -10.74 -11.62
CA GLU A 122 4.50 -11.74 -10.57
C GLU A 122 3.13 -11.94 -9.90
N LEU A 123 2.64 -13.18 -9.88
CA LEU A 123 1.40 -13.58 -9.22
C LEU A 123 1.75 -14.23 -7.89
N GLN A 124 1.23 -13.70 -6.78
CA GLN A 124 1.56 -14.17 -5.45
C GLN A 124 0.31 -14.40 -4.62
N LEU A 125 0.14 -15.64 -4.10
CA LEU A 125 -0.93 -16.00 -3.18
C LEU A 125 -0.55 -15.64 -1.75
N LYS A 126 -1.37 -14.85 -1.05
CA LYS A 126 -1.22 -14.56 0.39
C LYS A 126 -2.26 -15.33 1.18
N GLY A 127 -1.78 -16.16 2.12
CA GLY A 127 -2.61 -17.08 2.90
C GLY A 127 -2.63 -18.52 2.39
N ALA A 128 -1.76 -18.87 1.43
CA ALA A 128 -1.77 -20.17 0.75
C ALA A 128 -1.04 -21.29 1.51
N GLY A 129 -0.69 -21.10 2.77
CA GLY A 129 -0.07 -22.12 3.62
C GLY A 129 1.35 -21.78 4.07
N PRO A 130 1.97 -22.68 4.88
CA PRO A 130 3.27 -22.42 5.46
C PRO A 130 4.41 -22.51 4.45
N THR A 131 5.46 -21.74 4.71
CA THR A 131 6.72 -21.68 3.97
C THR A 131 7.89 -21.91 4.94
N PRO A 132 9.15 -22.03 4.47
CA PRO A 132 10.31 -22.08 5.35
C PRO A 132 10.42 -20.88 6.31
N TYR A 133 9.77 -19.78 5.97
CA TYR A 133 9.83 -18.47 6.65
C TYR A 133 8.66 -18.21 7.60
N SER A 134 7.73 -19.14 7.78
CA SER A 134 6.51 -18.95 8.60
C SER A 134 6.75 -18.83 10.10
N ARG A 135 7.97 -19.06 10.57
CA ARG A 135 8.37 -18.92 12.00
C ARG A 135 7.50 -19.73 12.98
N GLY A 136 6.87 -20.81 12.51
CA GLY A 136 5.98 -21.68 13.28
C GLY A 136 4.49 -21.34 13.14
N ALA A 137 4.13 -20.31 12.35
CA ALA A 137 2.74 -20.02 11.99
C ALA A 137 2.24 -20.96 10.88
N ASP A 138 0.93 -21.04 10.73
CA ASP A 138 0.24 -21.91 9.75
C ASP A 138 0.28 -21.40 8.30
N GLY A 139 0.75 -20.18 8.06
CA GLY A 139 0.81 -19.57 6.74
C GLY A 139 -0.56 -19.23 6.13
N ARG A 140 -1.64 -19.33 6.90
CA ARG A 140 -2.99 -19.00 6.44
C ARG A 140 -3.33 -17.54 6.67
N ALA A 141 -4.35 -17.04 5.95
CA ALA A 141 -4.97 -15.73 6.17
C ALA A 141 -6.48 -15.90 6.42
N VAL A 142 -7.06 -14.95 7.13
CA VAL A 142 -8.51 -14.92 7.43
C VAL A 142 -9.24 -13.99 6.46
N LEU A 143 -10.54 -14.20 6.30
CA LEU A 143 -11.39 -13.46 5.36
C LEU A 143 -11.31 -11.95 5.59
N ARG A 144 -11.41 -11.46 6.83
CA ARG A 144 -11.35 -10.02 7.13
C ARG A 144 -10.06 -9.36 6.66
N SER A 145 -8.89 -9.96 6.92
CA SER A 145 -7.60 -9.40 6.47
C SER A 145 -7.43 -9.49 4.96
N SER A 146 -7.98 -10.54 4.34
CA SER A 146 -7.95 -10.73 2.89
C SER A 146 -8.85 -9.74 2.16
N ILE A 147 -10.07 -9.45 2.69
CA ILE A 147 -10.94 -8.39 2.18
C ILE A 147 -10.23 -7.03 2.28
N ARG A 148 -9.59 -6.73 3.41
CA ARG A 148 -8.87 -5.46 3.61
C ARG A 148 -7.75 -5.30 2.57
N GLU A 149 -6.95 -6.34 2.32
CA GLU A 149 -5.87 -6.27 1.34
C GLU A 149 -6.40 -6.15 -0.09
N PHE A 150 -7.41 -6.95 -0.46
CA PHE A 150 -8.04 -6.91 -1.78
C PHE A 150 -8.62 -5.53 -2.09
N LEU A 151 -9.46 -4.99 -1.21
CA LEU A 151 -10.09 -3.68 -1.41
C LEU A 151 -9.07 -2.53 -1.37
N CYS A 152 -8.08 -2.60 -0.47
CA CYS A 152 -7.12 -1.51 -0.30
C CYS A 152 -6.18 -1.37 -1.49
N SER A 153 -5.63 -2.47 -2.01
CA SER A 153 -4.74 -2.41 -3.16
C SER A 153 -5.43 -1.81 -4.38
N GLU A 154 -6.70 -2.17 -4.64
CA GLU A 154 -7.47 -1.61 -5.74
C GLU A 154 -7.89 -0.14 -5.47
N ALA A 155 -8.32 0.19 -4.24
CA ALA A 155 -8.61 1.57 -3.85
C ALA A 155 -7.40 2.49 -4.05
N MET A 156 -6.21 2.06 -3.63
CA MET A 156 -4.97 2.82 -3.79
C MET A 156 -4.63 3.04 -5.27
N HIS A 157 -4.81 2.02 -6.11
CA HIS A 157 -4.63 2.16 -7.56
C HIS A 157 -5.53 3.25 -8.14
N HIS A 158 -6.83 3.23 -7.82
CA HIS A 158 -7.78 4.21 -8.32
C HIS A 158 -7.61 5.61 -7.71
N LEU A 159 -6.97 5.71 -6.52
CA LEU A 159 -6.49 6.96 -5.95
C LEU A 159 -5.20 7.48 -6.61
N SER A 160 -4.68 6.78 -7.64
CA SER A 160 -3.41 7.06 -8.31
C SER A 160 -2.21 7.01 -7.35
N VAL A 161 -2.26 6.13 -6.37
CA VAL A 161 -1.15 5.82 -5.47
C VAL A 161 -0.40 4.62 -6.01
N PRO A 162 0.93 4.67 -6.19
CA PRO A 162 1.71 3.51 -6.60
C PRO A 162 1.51 2.33 -5.64
N THR A 163 1.06 1.20 -6.16
CA THR A 163 0.67 0.03 -5.35
C THR A 163 0.76 -1.28 -6.12
N THR A 164 0.92 -2.38 -5.41
CA THR A 164 0.60 -3.70 -5.92
C THR A 164 -0.90 -3.82 -6.15
N ARG A 165 -1.32 -4.69 -7.07
CA ARG A 165 -2.73 -4.94 -7.40
C ARG A 165 -3.22 -6.25 -6.75
N ALA A 166 -4.53 -6.47 -6.78
CA ALA A 166 -5.14 -7.73 -6.36
C ALA A 166 -6.03 -8.27 -7.49
N LEU A 167 -5.75 -9.50 -7.94
CA LEU A 167 -6.54 -10.16 -8.98
C LEU A 167 -7.83 -10.74 -8.39
N SER A 168 -7.72 -11.50 -7.30
CA SER A 168 -8.83 -12.28 -6.76
C SER A 168 -8.77 -12.41 -5.25
N LEU A 169 -9.95 -12.62 -4.67
CA LEU A 169 -10.19 -13.03 -3.29
C LEU A 169 -10.92 -14.39 -3.34
N VAL A 170 -10.30 -15.43 -2.79
CA VAL A 170 -10.83 -16.81 -2.80
C VAL A 170 -11.04 -17.28 -1.36
N GLY A 171 -12.25 -17.72 -1.02
CA GLY A 171 -12.55 -18.38 0.26
C GLY A 171 -11.99 -19.79 0.26
N THR A 172 -11.51 -20.27 1.42
CA THR A 172 -10.87 -21.59 1.53
C THR A 172 -11.85 -22.73 1.84
N GLY A 173 -13.03 -22.40 2.37
CA GLY A 173 -13.97 -23.39 2.93
C GLY A 173 -13.54 -23.98 4.27
N GLU A 174 -12.53 -23.38 4.91
CA GLU A 174 -11.97 -23.79 6.20
C GLU A 174 -11.88 -22.60 7.14
N ASP A 175 -12.00 -22.85 8.45
CA ASP A 175 -11.75 -21.85 9.47
C ASP A 175 -10.27 -21.84 9.87
N VAL A 176 -9.80 -20.65 10.23
CA VAL A 176 -8.45 -20.39 10.73
C VAL A 176 -8.55 -19.76 12.12
N VAL A 177 -7.84 -20.32 13.09
CA VAL A 177 -7.86 -19.78 14.46
C VAL A 177 -6.92 -18.59 14.56
N ARG A 178 -7.44 -17.43 14.98
CA ARG A 178 -6.66 -16.21 15.17
C ARG A 178 -7.01 -15.52 16.49
N ASP A 179 -5.98 -15.01 17.14
CA ASP A 179 -6.07 -14.03 18.23
C ASP A 179 -5.72 -12.66 17.67
N MET A 180 -6.73 -11.85 17.39
CA MET A 180 -6.59 -10.58 16.67
C MET A 180 -5.65 -9.60 17.38
N PHE A 181 -5.67 -9.57 18.72
CA PHE A 181 -4.90 -8.61 19.51
C PHE A 181 -3.80 -9.25 20.35
N TYR A 182 -3.57 -10.56 20.21
CA TYR A 182 -2.61 -11.32 21.02
C TYR A 182 -2.90 -11.20 22.53
N ASP A 183 -4.18 -11.15 22.90
CA ASP A 183 -4.66 -10.94 24.26
C ASP A 183 -5.22 -12.22 24.92
N GLY A 184 -5.07 -13.36 24.26
CA GLY A 184 -5.50 -14.67 24.74
C GLY A 184 -6.95 -15.03 24.42
N HIS A 185 -7.58 -14.36 23.43
CA HIS A 185 -8.96 -14.60 22.99
C HIS A 185 -9.02 -15.11 21.54
N PRO A 186 -8.46 -16.30 21.22
CA PRO A 186 -8.47 -16.83 19.87
C PRO A 186 -9.91 -17.17 19.41
N ARG A 187 -10.17 -16.92 18.13
CA ARG A 187 -11.45 -17.24 17.47
C ARG A 187 -11.19 -18.01 16.19
N ALA A 188 -12.12 -18.90 15.83
CA ALA A 188 -12.19 -19.47 14.50
C ALA A 188 -12.83 -18.43 13.56
N GLU A 189 -12.13 -18.12 12.48
CA GLU A 189 -12.55 -17.13 11.48
C GLU A 189 -12.44 -17.78 10.09
N PRO A 190 -13.34 -17.48 9.14
CA PRO A 190 -13.26 -18.01 7.78
C PRO A 190 -11.90 -17.71 7.15
N GLY A 191 -11.29 -18.72 6.52
CA GLY A 191 -10.04 -18.57 5.79
C GLY A 191 -10.26 -18.01 4.39
N ALA A 192 -9.31 -17.19 3.90
CA ALA A 192 -9.30 -16.73 2.53
C ALA A 192 -7.89 -16.49 2.00
N ILE A 193 -7.76 -16.45 0.67
CA ILE A 193 -6.51 -16.23 -0.06
C ILE A 193 -6.70 -15.07 -1.02
N VAL A 194 -5.74 -14.14 -1.02
CA VAL A 194 -5.67 -13.05 -2.02
C VAL A 194 -4.58 -13.37 -3.03
N CYS A 195 -4.90 -13.30 -4.33
CA CYS A 195 -3.89 -13.26 -5.37
C CYS A 195 -3.43 -11.81 -5.58
N ARG A 196 -2.21 -11.51 -5.15
CA ARG A 196 -1.53 -10.22 -5.37
C ARG A 196 -0.83 -10.23 -6.72
N VAL A 197 -0.75 -9.06 -7.34
CA VAL A 197 -0.14 -8.87 -8.66
C VAL A 197 0.80 -7.67 -8.62
N SER A 198 2.05 -7.86 -9.06
CA SER A 198 3.07 -6.81 -9.11
C SER A 198 4.07 -7.10 -10.22
N PRO A 199 4.73 -6.10 -10.81
CA PRO A 199 5.90 -6.35 -11.64
C PRO A 199 7.02 -7.05 -10.86
N SER A 200 7.13 -6.75 -9.55
CA SER A 200 8.13 -7.34 -8.64
C SER A 200 7.66 -7.23 -7.19
N PHE A 201 7.95 -8.25 -6.37
CA PHE A 201 7.82 -8.20 -4.91
C PHE A 201 9.17 -8.05 -4.21
N LEU A 202 10.25 -7.71 -4.91
CA LEU A 202 11.52 -7.37 -4.29
C LEU A 202 11.37 -6.14 -3.38
N ARG A 203 11.94 -6.24 -2.19
CA ARG A 203 11.84 -5.25 -1.12
C ARG A 203 13.21 -4.91 -0.57
N PHE A 204 13.32 -3.84 0.22
CA PHE A 204 14.62 -3.44 0.79
C PHE A 204 15.27 -4.59 1.56
N GLY A 205 14.46 -5.35 2.30
CA GLY A 205 14.91 -6.51 3.06
C GLY A 205 15.56 -7.62 2.22
N SER A 206 15.26 -7.71 0.93
CA SER A 206 15.91 -8.66 0.01
C SER A 206 17.40 -8.41 -0.13
N PHE A 207 17.83 -7.15 -0.01
CA PHE A 207 19.23 -6.72 -0.10
C PHE A 207 19.89 -6.65 1.29
N GLU A 208 19.12 -6.33 2.33
CA GLU A 208 19.62 -6.24 3.70
C GLU A 208 20.08 -7.62 4.23
N LEU A 209 19.37 -8.70 3.89
CA LEU A 209 19.68 -10.03 4.41
C LEU A 209 21.06 -10.53 3.95
N PRO A 210 21.39 -10.61 2.64
CA PRO A 210 22.71 -11.04 2.19
C PRO A 210 23.81 -10.07 2.67
N ALA A 211 23.55 -8.76 2.71
CA ALA A 211 24.52 -7.80 3.25
C ALA A 211 24.85 -8.08 4.72
N SER A 212 23.83 -8.35 5.57
CA SER A 212 24.01 -8.65 6.99
C SER A 212 24.80 -9.93 7.25
N ARG A 213 24.84 -10.84 6.29
CA ARG A 213 25.55 -12.12 6.33
C ARG A 213 26.92 -12.09 5.67
N GLY A 214 27.30 -10.96 5.04
CA GLY A 214 28.52 -10.86 4.25
C GLY A 214 28.49 -11.64 2.94
N GLU A 215 27.31 -12.03 2.43
CA GLU A 215 27.09 -12.73 1.17
C GLU A 215 27.14 -11.75 -0.02
N THR A 216 28.26 -11.03 -0.17
CA THR A 216 28.42 -9.94 -1.15
C THR A 216 28.20 -10.40 -2.60
N ALA A 217 28.54 -11.65 -2.92
CA ALA A 217 28.32 -12.20 -4.26
C ALA A 217 26.80 -12.32 -4.56
N LEU A 218 26.01 -12.83 -3.61
CA LEU A 218 24.55 -12.91 -3.74
C LEU A 218 23.93 -11.51 -3.78
N LEU A 219 24.40 -10.58 -2.95
CA LEU A 219 23.94 -9.19 -2.97
C LEU A 219 24.13 -8.56 -4.35
N ARG A 220 25.31 -8.76 -4.99
CA ARG A 220 25.58 -8.28 -6.35
C ARG A 220 24.67 -8.92 -7.38
N GLN A 221 24.47 -10.24 -7.34
CA GLN A 221 23.55 -10.94 -8.23
C GLN A 221 22.10 -10.42 -8.09
N LEU A 222 21.65 -10.13 -6.86
CA LEU A 222 20.33 -9.56 -6.60
C LEU A 222 20.18 -8.16 -7.22
N VAL A 223 21.19 -7.29 -7.08
CA VAL A 223 21.20 -5.96 -7.68
C VAL A 223 21.16 -6.06 -9.20
N ASP A 224 22.04 -6.86 -9.80
CA ASP A 224 22.13 -7.05 -11.25
C ASP A 224 20.81 -7.61 -11.83
N ALA A 225 20.21 -8.63 -11.17
CA ALA A 225 18.94 -9.22 -11.58
C ALA A 225 17.77 -8.22 -11.45
N CYS A 226 17.74 -7.44 -10.37
CA CYS A 226 16.72 -6.41 -10.16
C CYS A 226 16.81 -5.32 -11.23
N ILE A 227 18.02 -4.82 -11.53
CA ILE A 227 18.21 -3.80 -12.56
C ILE A 227 17.78 -4.34 -13.92
N ALA A 228 18.28 -5.50 -14.33
CA ALA A 228 17.98 -6.08 -15.64
C ALA A 228 16.46 -6.36 -15.84
N ARG A 229 15.76 -6.75 -14.77
CA ARG A 229 14.33 -7.09 -14.84
C ARG A 229 13.42 -5.88 -14.66
N ASP A 230 13.69 -5.05 -13.65
CA ASP A 230 12.75 -4.08 -13.11
C ASP A 230 13.11 -2.62 -13.43
N PHE A 231 14.32 -2.37 -13.95
CA PHE A 231 14.83 -1.04 -14.33
C PHE A 231 15.58 -1.09 -15.69
N PRO A 232 14.97 -1.69 -16.73
CA PRO A 232 15.64 -1.89 -18.02
C PRO A 232 15.99 -0.59 -18.75
N GLU A 233 15.46 0.55 -18.29
CA GLU A 233 15.77 1.88 -18.79
C GLU A 233 17.13 2.42 -18.32
N LEU A 234 17.72 1.82 -17.27
CA LEU A 234 19.02 2.25 -16.77
C LEU A 234 20.15 1.66 -17.59
N GLU A 235 21.06 2.52 -18.00
CA GLU A 235 22.23 2.16 -18.79
C GLU A 235 23.51 2.36 -17.97
N GLY A 236 24.57 1.59 -18.28
CA GLY A 236 25.86 1.70 -17.61
C GLY A 236 26.35 0.39 -17.03
N GLN A 237 27.35 0.45 -16.16
CA GLN A 237 27.96 -0.71 -15.50
C GLN A 237 28.53 -0.33 -14.13
N GLY A 238 28.61 -1.33 -13.24
CA GLY A 238 29.31 -1.21 -11.96
C GLY A 238 28.66 -0.18 -11.01
N GLU A 239 29.50 0.50 -10.26
CA GLU A 239 29.07 1.40 -9.17
C GLU A 239 28.22 2.58 -9.67
N ALA A 240 28.49 3.13 -10.85
CA ALA A 240 27.70 4.21 -11.43
C ALA A 240 26.25 3.77 -11.66
N LEU A 241 26.06 2.61 -12.31
CA LEU A 241 24.74 2.02 -12.55
C LEU A 241 24.01 1.72 -11.23
N TYR A 242 24.72 1.19 -10.24
CA TYR A 242 24.13 0.91 -8.92
C TYR A 242 23.72 2.19 -8.17
N GLY A 243 24.48 3.27 -8.33
CA GLY A 243 24.15 4.59 -7.80
C GLY A 243 22.89 5.17 -8.42
N ASP A 244 22.79 5.12 -9.75
CA ASP A 244 21.60 5.56 -10.50
C ASP A 244 20.36 4.73 -10.15
N TRP A 245 20.52 3.41 -10.02
CA TRP A 245 19.46 2.52 -9.56
C TRP A 245 18.98 2.87 -8.15
N PHE A 246 19.89 3.09 -7.19
CA PHE A 246 19.52 3.49 -5.83
C PHE A 246 18.81 4.85 -5.81
N ALA A 247 19.26 5.81 -6.63
CA ALA A 247 18.61 7.11 -6.78
C ALA A 247 17.19 6.98 -7.34
N GLN A 248 16.98 6.10 -8.32
CA GLN A 248 15.63 5.79 -8.85
C GLN A 248 14.71 5.19 -7.77
N ILE A 249 15.19 4.25 -6.96
CA ILE A 249 14.43 3.70 -5.83
C ILE A 249 14.04 4.82 -4.87
N ALA A 250 14.98 5.72 -4.56
CA ALA A 250 14.76 6.83 -3.64
C ALA A 250 13.70 7.81 -4.17
N VAL A 251 13.75 8.16 -5.46
CA VAL A 251 12.75 9.00 -6.15
C VAL A 251 11.37 8.35 -6.12
N ARG A 252 11.25 7.09 -6.56
CA ARG A 252 9.98 6.35 -6.56
C ARG A 252 9.38 6.20 -5.15
N THR A 253 10.23 6.00 -4.13
CA THR A 253 9.81 5.96 -2.73
C THR A 253 9.27 7.31 -2.28
N ALA A 254 9.93 8.43 -2.63
CA ALA A 254 9.46 9.77 -2.28
C ALA A 254 8.09 10.08 -2.91
N GLU A 255 7.88 9.71 -4.17
CA GLU A 255 6.60 9.87 -4.86
C GLU A 255 5.48 9.06 -4.20
N MET A 256 5.73 7.78 -3.87
CA MET A 256 4.78 6.92 -3.16
C MET A 256 4.37 7.53 -1.81
N ILE A 257 5.34 7.97 -1.02
CA ILE A 257 5.07 8.58 0.30
C ILE A 257 4.30 9.90 0.16
N ALA A 258 4.63 10.75 -0.81
CA ALA A 258 3.88 11.96 -1.07
C ALA A 258 2.41 11.66 -1.41
N HIS A 259 2.15 10.62 -2.20
CA HIS A 259 0.78 10.16 -2.47
C HIS A 259 0.06 9.66 -1.21
N TRP A 260 0.73 8.92 -0.30
CA TRP A 260 0.12 8.54 0.97
C TRP A 260 -0.28 9.77 1.80
N MET A 261 0.62 10.76 1.89
CA MET A 261 0.32 12.01 2.60
C MET A 261 -0.83 12.77 1.95
N ARG A 262 -0.90 12.78 0.61
CA ARG A 262 -1.94 13.45 -0.17
C ARG A 262 -3.34 12.90 0.13
N VAL A 263 -3.49 11.57 0.21
CA VAL A 263 -4.79 10.91 0.40
C VAL A 263 -5.12 10.60 1.86
N GLY A 264 -4.20 10.84 2.81
CA GLY A 264 -4.41 10.56 4.23
C GLY A 264 -4.20 9.09 4.61
N PHE A 265 -3.47 8.32 3.81
CA PHE A 265 -3.19 6.91 4.07
C PHE A 265 -2.06 6.73 5.10
N VAL A 266 -2.29 5.84 6.07
CA VAL A 266 -1.29 5.40 7.06
C VAL A 266 -1.04 3.92 6.88
N HIS A 267 0.18 3.56 6.51
CA HIS A 267 0.56 2.16 6.29
C HIS A 267 0.57 1.34 7.59
N GLY A 268 0.96 1.97 8.68
CA GLY A 268 0.96 1.38 10.04
C GLY A 268 2.09 0.40 10.35
N VAL A 269 2.81 -0.13 9.34
CA VAL A 269 3.96 -1.05 9.52
C VAL A 269 5.02 -0.78 8.44
N MET A 270 5.70 0.35 8.51
CA MET A 270 6.74 0.76 7.55
C MET A 270 8.10 0.15 7.90
N ASN A 271 8.17 -1.15 8.05
CA ASN A 271 9.41 -1.89 8.19
C ASN A 271 10.16 -1.89 6.84
N THR A 272 11.47 -2.17 6.84
CA THR A 272 12.23 -2.28 5.57
C THR A 272 11.80 -3.49 4.72
N ASP A 273 11.27 -4.53 5.36
CA ASP A 273 10.65 -5.68 4.69
C ASP A 273 9.26 -5.37 4.08
N ASN A 274 8.73 -4.17 4.29
CA ASN A 274 7.47 -3.69 3.69
C ASN A 274 7.68 -2.50 2.73
N LEU A 275 8.90 -2.26 2.27
CA LEU A 275 9.23 -1.23 1.28
C LEU A 275 9.68 -1.87 -0.03
N SER A 276 8.91 -1.63 -1.10
CA SER A 276 9.21 -2.08 -2.46
C SER A 276 10.35 -1.29 -3.08
N VAL A 277 11.25 -1.94 -3.80
CA VAL A 277 12.27 -1.26 -4.64
C VAL A 277 11.66 -0.51 -5.83
N LEU A 278 10.43 -0.83 -6.19
CA LEU A 278 9.69 -0.12 -7.24
C LEU A 278 8.91 1.10 -6.73
N GLY A 279 8.96 1.40 -5.42
CA GLY A 279 8.14 2.44 -4.82
C GLY A 279 6.64 2.12 -4.87
N LEU A 280 6.28 0.84 -4.78
CA LEU A 280 4.89 0.39 -4.72
C LEU A 280 4.49 0.14 -3.27
N THR A 281 3.29 0.55 -2.89
CA THR A 281 2.68 0.16 -1.63
C THR A 281 2.43 -1.35 -1.64
N LEU A 282 2.91 -2.07 -0.64
CA LEU A 282 2.75 -3.51 -0.52
C LEU A 282 2.49 -3.92 0.94
N ASP A 283 1.99 -5.16 1.14
CA ASP A 283 1.76 -5.76 2.46
C ASP A 283 0.77 -4.97 3.34
N TYR A 284 -0.45 -4.83 2.85
CA TYR A 284 -1.55 -4.19 3.56
C TYR A 284 -1.93 -4.96 4.84
N GLY A 285 -1.43 -4.48 5.98
CA GLY A 285 -1.70 -4.99 7.32
C GLY A 285 -2.61 -4.06 8.12
N PRO A 286 -2.19 -3.58 9.30
CA PRO A 286 -2.96 -2.64 10.12
C PRO A 286 -2.88 -1.19 9.58
N TYR A 287 -3.24 -1.00 8.32
CA TYR A 287 -3.31 0.31 7.67
C TYR A 287 -4.64 1.03 8.01
N GLY A 288 -4.72 2.32 7.71
CA GLY A 288 -5.97 3.08 7.76
C GLY A 288 -5.86 4.43 7.08
N TRP A 289 -6.98 5.16 7.03
CA TRP A 289 -7.03 6.56 6.61
C TRP A 289 -7.23 7.47 7.80
N VAL A 290 -6.52 8.61 7.79
CA VAL A 290 -6.75 9.68 8.76
C VAL A 290 -8.17 10.21 8.57
N GLU A 291 -8.96 10.20 9.63
CA GLU A 291 -10.32 10.72 9.65
C GLU A 291 -10.32 12.10 10.32
N ASP A 292 -10.49 12.21 11.64
CA ASP A 292 -10.15 13.44 12.35
C ASP A 292 -8.65 13.71 12.24
N PHE A 293 -8.29 14.84 11.64
CA PHE A 293 -6.90 15.10 11.26
C PHE A 293 -5.98 15.16 12.48
N ASP A 294 -5.19 14.12 12.65
CA ASP A 294 -4.16 14.02 13.69
C ASP A 294 -2.86 13.45 13.08
N PRO A 295 -1.79 14.25 12.95
CA PRO A 295 -0.49 13.77 12.47
C PRO A 295 0.13 12.67 13.37
N ASP A 296 -0.30 12.58 14.63
CA ASP A 296 0.19 11.57 15.57
C ASP A 296 -0.64 10.28 15.59
N TRP A 297 -1.67 10.19 14.74
CA TRP A 297 -2.49 9.00 14.65
C TRP A 297 -1.78 7.82 13.97
N THR A 298 -1.93 6.63 14.57
CA THR A 298 -1.54 5.33 13.98
C THR A 298 -2.66 4.32 14.16
N PRO A 299 -3.02 3.56 13.12
CA PRO A 299 -4.04 2.51 13.24
C PRO A 299 -3.53 1.25 13.97
N ASN A 300 -2.21 1.08 14.06
CA ASN A 300 -1.57 -0.14 14.56
C ASN A 300 -1.42 -0.11 16.08
N THR A 301 -2.16 -0.98 16.78
CA THR A 301 -2.09 -1.10 18.24
C THR A 301 -0.73 -1.57 18.75
N THR A 302 0.02 -2.35 17.94
CA THR A 302 1.40 -2.76 18.26
C THR A 302 2.36 -1.55 18.30
N ASP A 303 2.04 -0.48 17.55
CA ASP A 303 2.80 0.78 17.50
C ASP A 303 2.26 1.87 18.43
N ALA A 304 1.23 1.58 19.24
CA ALA A 304 0.49 2.59 20.00
C ALA A 304 1.37 3.38 21.00
N GLN A 305 2.38 2.77 21.59
CA GLN A 305 3.29 3.43 22.54
C GLN A 305 4.36 4.27 21.84
N GLY A 306 5.01 3.71 20.81
CA GLY A 306 6.10 4.37 20.09
C GLY A 306 5.64 5.32 19.00
N ARG A 307 4.47 5.04 18.43
CA ARG A 307 3.89 5.75 17.28
C ARG A 307 4.91 6.04 16.18
N ARG A 308 5.82 5.06 15.97
CA ARG A 308 6.89 5.19 14.99
C ARG A 308 6.32 5.40 13.58
N TYR A 309 5.24 4.69 13.27
CA TYR A 309 4.61 4.66 11.95
C TYR A 309 3.33 5.50 11.88
N ARG A 310 3.20 6.54 12.75
CA ARG A 310 2.11 7.51 12.68
C ARG A 310 2.14 8.30 11.37
N PHE A 311 1.01 8.89 10.98
CA PHE A 311 0.84 9.63 9.74
C PHE A 311 1.96 10.64 9.49
N GLY A 312 2.20 11.55 10.44
CA GLY A 312 3.15 12.66 10.25
C GLY A 312 4.62 12.25 10.17
N THR A 313 4.98 11.02 10.57
CA THR A 313 6.39 10.57 10.50
C THR A 313 6.69 9.67 9.30
N GLN A 314 5.71 9.33 8.48
CA GLN A 314 5.92 8.44 7.33
C GLN A 314 7.06 8.91 6.41
N PRO A 315 7.22 10.22 6.09
CA PRO A 315 8.36 10.67 5.27
C PRO A 315 9.72 10.42 5.90
N GLN A 316 9.86 10.66 7.22
CA GLN A 316 11.12 10.45 7.94
C GLN A 316 11.45 8.96 8.08
N VAL A 317 10.44 8.13 8.30
CA VAL A 317 10.62 6.66 8.37
C VAL A 317 11.04 6.10 7.02
N ALA A 318 10.47 6.56 5.91
CA ALA A 318 10.88 6.15 4.57
C ALA A 318 12.34 6.55 4.28
N TYR A 319 12.75 7.76 4.64
CA TYR A 319 14.15 8.20 4.56
C TYR A 319 15.07 7.31 5.39
N TRP A 320 14.67 6.98 6.61
CA TRP A 320 15.43 6.06 7.47
C TRP A 320 15.55 4.67 6.82
N ASN A 321 14.47 4.13 6.24
CA ASN A 321 14.48 2.84 5.56
C ASN A 321 15.42 2.87 4.33
N LEU A 322 15.40 3.95 3.54
CA LEU A 322 16.37 4.15 2.46
C LEU A 322 17.81 4.19 2.96
N SER A 323 18.06 4.78 4.14
CA SER A 323 19.40 4.76 4.74
C SER A 323 19.85 3.35 5.15
N ARG A 324 18.91 2.46 5.52
CA ARG A 324 19.22 1.03 5.78
C ARG A 324 19.54 0.29 4.48
N LEU A 325 18.77 0.54 3.40
CA LEU A 325 19.09 0.01 2.09
C LEU A 325 20.46 0.50 1.61
N ALA A 326 20.75 1.80 1.71
CA ALA A 326 22.07 2.36 1.36
C ALA A 326 23.20 1.67 2.14
N GLN A 327 23.02 1.45 3.44
CA GLN A 327 23.99 0.72 4.26
C GLN A 327 24.18 -0.72 3.78
N ALA A 328 23.10 -1.41 3.40
CA ALA A 328 23.17 -2.77 2.87
C ALA A 328 23.90 -2.83 1.52
N LEU A 329 23.78 -1.80 0.69
CA LEU A 329 24.42 -1.71 -0.61
C LEU A 329 25.89 -1.25 -0.52
N SER A 330 26.31 -0.63 0.58
CA SER A 330 27.65 -0.04 0.71
C SER A 330 28.82 -1.00 0.37
N PRO A 331 28.76 -2.33 0.61
CA PRO A 331 29.83 -3.24 0.20
C PRO A 331 30.05 -3.35 -1.32
N LEU A 332 29.15 -2.81 -2.13
CA LEU A 332 29.24 -2.80 -3.59
C LEU A 332 29.89 -1.52 -4.14
N PHE A 333 30.23 -0.56 -3.28
CA PHE A 333 30.79 0.74 -3.64
C PHE A 333 32.16 0.97 -2.99
N ALA A 334 33.06 1.62 -3.74
CA ALA A 334 34.32 2.10 -3.19
C ALA A 334 34.14 3.39 -2.37
N ASP A 335 33.14 4.23 -2.75
CA ASP A 335 32.78 5.47 -2.08
C ASP A 335 31.26 5.50 -1.80
N VAL A 336 30.88 6.16 -0.72
CA VAL A 336 29.46 6.31 -0.31
C VAL A 336 28.76 7.49 -0.99
N GLU A 337 29.47 8.31 -1.75
CA GLU A 337 28.92 9.52 -2.39
C GLU A 337 27.69 9.22 -3.28
N PRO A 338 27.66 8.17 -4.14
CA PRO A 338 26.47 7.85 -4.92
C PRO A 338 25.26 7.50 -4.07
N LEU A 339 25.46 6.84 -2.93
CA LEU A 339 24.39 6.50 -1.98
C LEU A 339 23.85 7.76 -1.26
N GLN A 340 24.75 8.69 -0.90
CA GLN A 340 24.36 9.98 -0.33
C GLN A 340 23.56 10.84 -1.34
N ALA A 341 23.98 10.83 -2.61
CA ALA A 341 23.26 11.50 -3.69
C ALA A 341 21.84 10.94 -3.86
N GLY A 342 21.65 9.61 -3.79
CA GLY A 342 20.34 8.99 -3.79
C GLY A 342 19.46 9.40 -2.61
N LEU A 343 20.01 9.49 -1.40
CA LEU A 343 19.29 9.99 -0.23
C LEU A 343 18.89 11.48 -0.38
N ALA A 344 19.75 12.29 -0.99
CA ALA A 344 19.42 13.69 -1.30
C ALA A 344 18.31 13.78 -2.36
N ALA A 345 18.30 12.88 -3.35
CA ALA A 345 17.25 12.80 -4.36
C ALA A 345 15.87 12.51 -3.73
N TYR A 346 15.80 11.62 -2.73
CA TYR A 346 14.55 11.43 -1.95
C TYR A 346 14.03 12.74 -1.37
N GLN A 347 14.89 13.49 -0.68
CA GLN A 347 14.48 14.74 -0.01
C GLN A 347 13.98 15.78 -1.00
N SER A 348 14.74 16.03 -2.07
CA SER A 348 14.37 17.01 -3.10
C SER A 348 13.07 16.61 -3.82
N THR A 349 12.90 15.33 -4.14
CA THR A 349 11.69 14.80 -4.79
C THR A 349 10.47 14.94 -3.87
N PHE A 350 10.61 14.55 -2.58
CA PHE A 350 9.51 14.66 -1.63
C PHE A 350 9.04 16.12 -1.46
N VAL A 351 9.97 17.09 -1.36
CA VAL A 351 9.63 18.52 -1.30
C VAL A 351 8.91 18.97 -2.57
N ALA A 352 9.41 18.59 -3.75
CA ALA A 352 8.77 18.94 -5.01
C ALA A 352 7.35 18.35 -5.14
N CYS A 353 7.16 17.07 -4.74
CA CYS A 353 5.85 16.43 -4.71
C CYS A 353 4.89 17.13 -3.71
N THR A 354 5.36 17.46 -2.50
CA THR A 354 4.56 18.17 -1.50
C THR A 354 4.09 19.53 -2.04
N ARG A 355 4.96 20.26 -2.74
CA ARG A 355 4.63 21.55 -3.36
C ARG A 355 3.58 21.40 -4.46
N ARG A 356 3.74 20.40 -5.33
CA ARG A 356 2.77 20.07 -6.38
C ARG A 356 1.40 19.74 -5.78
N ASP A 357 1.39 18.88 -4.73
CA ASP A 357 0.16 18.40 -4.10
C ASP A 357 -0.54 19.52 -3.31
N ALA A 358 0.21 20.42 -2.64
CA ALA A 358 -0.33 21.61 -2.01
C ALA A 358 -1.01 22.52 -3.03
N ALA A 359 -0.36 22.81 -4.17
CA ALA A 359 -0.96 23.58 -5.25
C ALA A 359 -2.27 22.96 -5.75
N ALA A 360 -2.26 21.63 -5.98
CA ALA A 360 -3.44 20.93 -6.49
C ALA A 360 -4.60 20.91 -5.48
N LYS A 361 -4.31 20.66 -4.21
CA LYS A 361 -5.32 20.61 -3.14
C LYS A 361 -5.93 21.98 -2.83
N LEU A 362 -5.12 23.03 -2.91
CA LEU A 362 -5.54 24.44 -2.71
C LEU A 362 -6.12 25.08 -3.99
N GLY A 363 -6.08 24.40 -5.14
CA GLY A 363 -6.58 24.93 -6.41
C GLY A 363 -5.76 26.11 -6.95
N LEU A 364 -4.44 26.08 -6.77
CA LEU A 364 -3.48 27.05 -7.27
C LEU A 364 -2.81 26.52 -8.57
N ALA A 365 -2.43 27.42 -9.45
CA ALA A 365 -1.67 27.08 -10.67
C ALA A 365 -0.33 26.42 -10.31
N ALA A 366 0.39 27.01 -9.36
CA ALA A 366 1.60 26.52 -8.74
C ALA A 366 1.67 27.01 -7.29
N ALA A 367 2.49 26.37 -6.46
CA ALA A 367 2.73 26.79 -5.09
C ALA A 367 4.19 27.17 -4.89
N ASP A 368 4.43 28.28 -4.22
CA ASP A 368 5.73 28.73 -3.73
C ASP A 368 5.95 28.41 -2.24
N ASP A 369 6.98 28.96 -1.63
CA ASP A 369 7.27 28.71 -0.21
C ASP A 369 6.24 29.33 0.73
N GLU A 370 5.63 30.47 0.35
CA GLU A 370 4.57 31.11 1.12
C GLU A 370 3.28 30.27 1.06
N ASP A 371 2.95 29.75 -0.12
CA ASP A 371 1.83 28.82 -0.31
C ASP A 371 2.02 27.52 0.49
N LEU A 372 3.25 27.01 0.63
CA LEU A 372 3.53 25.87 1.52
C LEU A 372 3.27 26.20 3.00
N GLN A 373 3.66 27.38 3.47
CA GLN A 373 3.33 27.81 4.83
C GLN A 373 1.81 27.96 5.01
N PHE A 374 1.13 28.39 3.97
CA PHE A 374 -0.32 28.49 3.94
C PHE A 374 -1.00 27.12 4.00
N TYR A 375 -0.49 26.14 3.27
CA TYR A 375 -0.91 24.74 3.33
C TYR A 375 -0.72 24.12 4.72
N LEU A 376 0.43 24.37 5.37
CA LEU A 376 0.71 23.89 6.72
C LEU A 376 -0.22 24.51 7.77
N ARG A 377 -0.54 25.81 7.64
CA ARG A 377 -1.53 26.48 8.51
C ARG A 377 -2.92 25.86 8.37
N TRP A 378 -3.31 25.45 7.16
CA TRP A 378 -4.55 24.70 6.96
C TRP A 378 -4.54 23.36 7.69
N GLN A 379 -3.45 22.61 7.60
CA GLN A 379 -3.31 21.35 8.33
C GLN A 379 -3.41 21.57 9.86
N GLN A 380 -2.81 22.64 10.37
CA GLN A 380 -2.92 22.98 11.79
C GLN A 380 -4.36 23.30 12.19
N LEU A 381 -5.11 24.04 11.37
CA LEU A 381 -6.52 24.32 11.62
C LEU A 381 -7.39 23.04 11.59
N MET A 382 -7.08 22.12 10.67
CA MET A 382 -7.75 20.81 10.66
C MET A 382 -7.49 20.04 11.96
N GLN A 383 -6.25 20.05 12.45
CA GLN A 383 -5.87 19.37 13.69
C GLN A 383 -6.54 20.00 14.91
N ASP A 384 -6.46 21.32 15.04
CA ASP A 384 -7.04 22.06 16.17
C ASP A 384 -8.56 21.90 16.22
N GLY A 385 -9.21 21.88 15.05
CA GLY A 385 -10.64 21.70 14.90
C GLY A 385 -11.13 20.25 14.93
N ALA A 386 -10.26 19.26 14.99
CA ALA A 386 -10.59 17.85 14.78
C ALA A 386 -11.48 17.65 13.54
N MET A 387 -11.05 18.22 12.41
CA MET A 387 -11.78 18.14 11.14
C MET A 387 -11.51 16.81 10.44
N ASP A 388 -12.52 16.24 9.80
CA ASP A 388 -12.34 15.10 8.89
C ASP A 388 -11.46 15.52 7.71
N MET A 389 -10.32 14.87 7.55
CA MET A 389 -9.31 15.25 6.54
C MET A 389 -9.90 15.24 5.12
N THR A 390 -10.57 14.16 4.74
CA THR A 390 -11.13 13.99 3.40
C THR A 390 -12.20 15.03 3.10
N LEU A 391 -13.12 15.22 4.05
CA LEU A 391 -14.23 16.17 3.90
C LEU A 391 -13.77 17.63 3.93
N ALA A 392 -12.78 17.96 4.77
CA ALA A 392 -12.26 19.33 4.87
C ALA A 392 -11.60 19.79 3.56
N TRP A 393 -10.81 18.91 2.92
CA TRP A 393 -10.24 19.21 1.61
C TRP A 393 -11.31 19.33 0.51
N ARG A 394 -12.34 18.51 0.53
CA ARG A 394 -13.49 18.64 -0.41
C ARG A 394 -14.30 19.90 -0.16
N ALA A 395 -14.48 20.28 1.10
CA ALA A 395 -15.25 21.49 1.47
C ALA A 395 -14.61 22.78 0.93
N LEU A 396 -13.26 22.86 0.89
CA LEU A 396 -12.56 24.01 0.31
C LEU A 396 -12.91 24.28 -1.15
N MET A 397 -13.34 23.28 -1.91
CA MET A 397 -13.79 23.44 -3.30
C MET A 397 -15.04 24.31 -3.43
N ARG A 398 -15.80 24.47 -2.35
CA ARG A 398 -17.05 25.26 -2.29
C ARG A 398 -16.84 26.70 -1.84
N VAL A 399 -15.60 27.08 -1.47
CA VAL A 399 -15.28 28.43 -1.05
C VAL A 399 -15.40 29.39 -2.25
N ASP A 400 -16.29 30.38 -2.13
CA ASP A 400 -16.38 31.49 -3.07
C ASP A 400 -15.32 32.55 -2.72
N PRO A 401 -14.33 32.82 -3.59
CA PRO A 401 -13.33 33.84 -3.32
C PRO A 401 -13.89 35.28 -3.20
N ALA A 402 -15.10 35.52 -3.71
CA ALA A 402 -15.74 36.84 -3.58
C ALA A 402 -16.44 37.01 -2.22
N SER A 403 -16.90 35.89 -1.62
CA SER A 403 -17.64 35.91 -0.34
C SER A 403 -17.28 34.65 0.46
N PRO A 404 -16.07 34.57 1.03
CA PRO A 404 -15.62 33.40 1.77
C PRO A 404 -16.46 33.20 3.05
N ASP A 405 -17.08 32.02 3.16
CA ASP A 405 -17.97 31.64 4.25
C ASP A 405 -17.44 30.39 4.96
N VAL A 406 -17.30 30.44 6.28
CA VAL A 406 -16.92 29.31 7.13
C VAL A 406 -17.98 28.22 7.14
N GLY A 407 -19.25 28.52 6.87
CA GLY A 407 -20.35 27.58 6.85
C GLY A 407 -20.17 26.43 5.86
N VAL A 408 -19.33 26.59 4.82
CA VAL A 408 -18.98 25.48 3.90
C VAL A 408 -18.28 24.31 4.62
N LEU A 409 -17.75 24.54 5.84
CA LEU A 409 -17.01 23.59 6.65
C LEU A 409 -17.82 23.01 7.82
N ASP A 410 -19.10 23.39 8.02
CA ASP A 410 -19.87 22.95 9.19
C ASP A 410 -19.99 21.42 9.32
N ALA A 411 -20.02 20.70 8.21
CA ALA A 411 -20.18 19.25 8.19
C ALA A 411 -18.88 18.46 8.52
N VAL A 412 -17.71 19.11 8.59
CA VAL A 412 -16.42 18.39 8.67
C VAL A 412 -15.96 18.08 10.09
N TYR A 413 -16.56 18.68 11.12
CA TYR A 413 -16.11 18.57 12.51
C TYR A 413 -16.64 17.32 13.21
N TYR A 414 -15.80 16.72 14.06
CA TYR A 414 -16.18 15.65 14.99
C TYR A 414 -16.55 16.18 16.38
N ASP A 415 -16.11 17.41 16.73
CA ASP A 415 -16.28 18.01 18.06
C ASP A 415 -16.72 19.47 17.94
N GLU A 416 -17.90 19.79 18.51
CA GLU A 416 -18.49 21.14 18.47
C GLU A 416 -17.67 22.19 19.26
N ALA A 417 -17.06 21.80 20.38
CA ALA A 417 -16.24 22.72 21.18
C ALA A 417 -14.95 23.09 20.42
N ARG A 418 -14.34 22.14 19.74
CA ARG A 418 -13.19 22.38 18.85
C ARG A 418 -13.60 23.22 17.64
N GLN A 419 -14.74 22.97 17.03
CA GLN A 419 -15.29 23.84 15.98
C GLN A 419 -15.35 25.29 16.43
N GLN A 420 -15.91 25.55 17.61
CA GLN A 420 -16.03 26.90 18.16
C GLN A 420 -14.64 27.53 18.41
N SER A 421 -13.68 26.75 18.91
CA SER A 421 -12.34 27.25 19.24
C SER A 421 -11.55 27.72 18.01
N VAL A 422 -11.81 27.16 16.83
CA VAL A 422 -11.07 27.49 15.58
C VAL A 422 -11.78 28.51 14.70
N GLN A 423 -13.00 28.95 15.04
CA GLN A 423 -13.81 29.86 14.19
C GLN A 423 -13.08 31.13 13.78
N ALA A 424 -12.47 31.86 14.73
CA ALA A 424 -11.80 33.11 14.43
C ALA A 424 -10.53 32.93 13.57
N PRO A 425 -9.57 32.04 13.90
CA PRO A 425 -8.42 31.79 13.04
C PRO A 425 -8.81 31.19 11.68
N LEU A 426 -9.87 30.38 11.62
CA LEU A 426 -10.38 29.85 10.36
C LEU A 426 -10.96 30.94 9.45
N GLN A 427 -11.76 31.87 10.01
CA GLN A 427 -12.29 32.99 9.25
C GLN A 427 -11.17 33.83 8.63
N GLN A 428 -10.10 34.08 9.41
CA GLN A 428 -8.94 34.83 8.89
C GLN A 428 -8.24 34.03 7.78
N TRP A 429 -8.01 32.73 7.99
CA TRP A 429 -7.39 31.87 6.99
C TRP A 429 -8.20 31.83 5.67
N LEU A 430 -9.53 31.75 5.75
CA LEU A 430 -10.39 31.75 4.57
C LEU A 430 -10.36 33.09 3.82
N GLN A 431 -10.24 34.20 4.53
CA GLN A 431 -10.07 35.55 3.89
C GLN A 431 -8.75 35.63 3.14
N ASP A 432 -7.66 35.16 3.75
CA ASP A 432 -6.33 35.11 3.12
C ASP A 432 -6.33 34.17 1.92
N TYR A 433 -6.97 33.00 2.05
CA TYR A 433 -7.14 32.02 0.97
C TYR A 433 -7.91 32.62 -0.20
N ALA A 434 -9.04 33.26 0.05
CA ALA A 434 -9.82 33.95 -0.96
C ALA A 434 -9.01 35.05 -1.66
N ALA A 435 -8.20 35.82 -0.91
CA ALA A 435 -7.29 36.81 -1.48
C ALA A 435 -6.25 36.17 -2.40
N ARG A 436 -5.63 35.06 -1.98
CA ARG A 436 -4.67 34.28 -2.79
C ARG A 436 -5.31 33.72 -4.07
N LEU A 437 -6.54 33.19 -3.98
CA LEU A 437 -7.27 32.68 -5.14
C LEU A 437 -7.61 33.74 -6.19
N ARG A 438 -7.88 34.99 -5.75
CA ARG A 438 -8.20 36.11 -6.67
C ARG A 438 -7.03 36.56 -7.55
N VAL A 439 -5.79 36.31 -7.11
CA VAL A 439 -4.57 36.66 -7.87
C VAL A 439 -4.00 35.45 -8.64
N ASP A 440 -4.52 34.26 -8.41
CA ASP A 440 -4.11 33.06 -9.12
C ASP A 440 -4.67 33.06 -10.55
N PRO A 441 -3.88 32.63 -11.57
CA PRO A 441 -4.29 32.71 -12.97
C PRO A 441 -5.37 31.70 -13.37
N LEU A 442 -5.66 30.68 -12.55
CA LEU A 442 -6.67 29.67 -12.87
C LEU A 442 -8.09 30.28 -12.85
N SER A 443 -8.86 29.97 -13.87
CA SER A 443 -10.31 30.21 -13.87
C SER A 443 -11.00 29.37 -12.77
N ALA A 444 -12.21 29.73 -12.40
CA ALA A 444 -13.00 28.98 -11.41
C ALA A 444 -13.20 27.50 -11.83
N SER A 445 -13.45 27.24 -13.13
CA SER A 445 -13.63 25.87 -13.63
C SER A 445 -12.34 25.05 -13.60
N GLU A 446 -11.21 25.63 -14.01
CA GLU A 446 -9.91 24.95 -13.96
C GLU A 446 -9.51 24.64 -12.51
N ARG A 447 -9.73 25.58 -11.60
CA ARG A 447 -9.51 25.39 -10.16
C ARG A 447 -10.34 24.24 -9.62
N THR A 448 -11.65 24.24 -9.87
CA THR A 448 -12.54 23.17 -9.40
C THR A 448 -12.11 21.82 -9.95
N ALA A 449 -11.77 21.72 -11.23
CA ALA A 449 -11.30 20.49 -11.85
C ALA A 449 -9.99 19.99 -11.22
N LYS A 450 -9.02 20.90 -10.99
CA LYS A 450 -7.73 20.58 -10.36
C LYS A 450 -7.90 20.10 -8.93
N MET A 451 -8.73 20.79 -8.13
CA MET A 451 -9.02 20.38 -6.76
C MET A 451 -9.77 19.04 -6.69
N ALA A 452 -10.74 18.83 -7.57
CA ALA A 452 -11.49 17.58 -7.64
C ALA A 452 -10.58 16.38 -7.93
N ALA A 453 -9.62 16.53 -8.83
CA ALA A 453 -8.65 15.49 -9.16
C ALA A 453 -7.62 15.22 -8.04
N ALA A 454 -7.39 16.17 -7.13
CA ALA A 454 -6.43 16.03 -6.04
C ALA A 454 -7.06 15.58 -4.71
N ASN A 455 -8.35 15.87 -4.50
CA ASN A 455 -9.08 15.63 -3.25
C ASN A 455 -10.12 14.54 -3.48
N PRO A 456 -9.86 13.28 -3.07
CA PRO A 456 -10.83 12.20 -3.23
C PRO A 456 -12.07 12.46 -2.39
N LEU A 457 -13.22 11.94 -2.84
CA LEU A 457 -14.46 11.92 -2.07
C LEU A 457 -14.61 10.59 -1.32
N TYR A 458 -14.20 9.50 -1.97
CA TYR A 458 -14.29 8.16 -1.40
C TYR A 458 -12.89 7.63 -1.11
N VAL A 459 -12.67 7.20 0.13
CA VAL A 459 -11.47 6.47 0.57
C VAL A 459 -11.93 5.25 1.35
N LEU A 460 -11.09 4.21 1.40
CA LEU A 460 -11.44 2.98 2.13
C LEU A 460 -11.31 3.20 3.65
N ARG A 461 -12.25 3.94 4.24
CA ARG A 461 -12.31 4.14 5.69
C ARG A 461 -12.42 2.80 6.40
N ASN A 462 -11.76 2.67 7.54
CA ASN A 462 -11.75 1.41 8.27
C ASN A 462 -13.15 0.92 8.65
N TRP A 463 -14.05 1.81 9.01
CA TRP A 463 -15.43 1.45 9.38
C TRP A 463 -16.26 0.95 8.17
N LEU A 464 -16.03 1.49 6.96
CA LEU A 464 -16.65 0.97 5.74
C LEU A 464 -16.14 -0.44 5.41
N ALA A 465 -14.83 -0.66 5.54
CA ALA A 465 -14.26 -1.99 5.39
C ALA A 465 -14.86 -2.98 6.42
N GLN A 466 -15.03 -2.54 7.69
CA GLN A 466 -15.59 -3.38 8.74
C GLN A 466 -17.07 -3.70 8.51
N GLU A 467 -17.88 -2.76 8.00
CA GLU A 467 -19.27 -3.06 7.60
C GLU A 467 -19.33 -4.14 6.51
N ALA A 468 -18.45 -4.05 5.52
CA ALA A 468 -18.37 -5.07 4.46
C ALA A 468 -17.91 -6.42 4.99
N ILE A 469 -16.94 -6.44 5.91
CA ILE A 469 -16.44 -7.65 6.57
C ILE A 469 -17.53 -8.32 7.41
N ASP A 470 -18.25 -7.57 8.24
CA ASP A 470 -19.33 -8.09 9.09
C ASP A 470 -20.42 -8.81 8.27
N ARG A 471 -20.73 -8.30 7.08
CA ARG A 471 -21.67 -8.92 6.14
C ARG A 471 -21.06 -10.15 5.47
N ALA A 472 -19.81 -10.06 5.04
CA ALA A 472 -19.11 -11.16 4.38
C ALA A 472 -18.93 -12.38 5.28
N GLU A 473 -18.68 -12.19 6.58
CA GLU A 473 -18.61 -13.26 7.58
C GLU A 473 -19.98 -13.97 7.79
N GLN A 474 -21.08 -13.33 7.40
CA GLN A 474 -22.43 -13.91 7.38
C GLN A 474 -22.80 -14.47 6.00
N GLY A 475 -21.87 -14.51 5.05
CA GLY A 475 -22.08 -15.00 3.69
C GLY A 475 -22.63 -13.96 2.71
N ASP A 476 -22.76 -12.68 3.09
CA ASP A 476 -23.21 -11.61 2.22
C ASP A 476 -22.03 -10.77 1.70
N LEU A 477 -21.60 -11.03 0.48
CA LEU A 477 -20.52 -10.31 -0.19
C LEU A 477 -20.96 -8.98 -0.82
N GLY A 478 -22.24 -8.62 -0.75
CA GLY A 478 -22.76 -7.38 -1.36
C GLY A 478 -22.05 -6.11 -0.87
N GLY A 479 -21.58 -6.08 0.39
CA GLY A 479 -20.79 -4.97 0.92
C GLY A 479 -19.40 -4.85 0.29
N VAL A 480 -18.73 -5.97 0.03
CA VAL A 480 -17.41 -6.01 -0.61
C VAL A 480 -17.51 -5.51 -2.06
N HIS A 481 -18.49 -6.02 -2.82
CA HIS A 481 -18.71 -5.62 -4.20
C HIS A 481 -19.12 -4.14 -4.33
N ALA A 482 -19.97 -3.65 -3.43
CA ALA A 482 -20.37 -2.24 -3.43
C ALA A 482 -19.17 -1.31 -3.13
N LEU A 483 -18.33 -1.65 -2.15
CA LEU A 483 -17.10 -0.89 -1.88
C LEU A 483 -16.13 -0.92 -3.06
N GLN A 484 -15.94 -2.08 -3.68
CA GLN A 484 -15.10 -2.21 -4.86
C GLN A 484 -15.59 -1.28 -5.99
N ASP A 485 -16.91 -1.23 -6.25
CA ASP A 485 -17.48 -0.34 -7.26
C ASP A 485 -17.30 1.14 -6.90
N VAL A 486 -17.56 1.52 -5.65
CA VAL A 486 -17.42 2.92 -5.19
C VAL A 486 -15.98 3.40 -5.32
N LEU A 487 -15.03 2.58 -4.91
CA LEU A 487 -13.61 2.93 -4.85
C LEU A 487 -12.92 2.93 -6.23
N ARG A 488 -13.58 2.44 -7.29
CA ARG A 488 -13.06 2.53 -8.68
C ARG A 488 -13.13 3.94 -9.26
N ASP A 489 -13.99 4.80 -8.72
CA ASP A 489 -14.05 6.21 -9.12
C ASP A 489 -14.09 7.11 -7.87
N PRO A 490 -12.94 7.28 -7.18
CA PRO A 490 -12.91 7.91 -5.85
C PRO A 490 -13.05 9.44 -5.88
N TYR A 491 -13.00 10.06 -7.07
CA TYR A 491 -13.00 11.51 -7.22
C TYR A 491 -14.34 12.07 -7.69
N THR A 492 -15.21 11.26 -8.30
CA THR A 492 -16.48 11.67 -8.87
C THR A 492 -17.63 11.46 -7.89
N GLU A 493 -18.37 12.51 -7.60
CA GLU A 493 -19.59 12.42 -6.79
C GLU A 493 -20.70 11.70 -7.56
N ARG A 494 -21.28 10.67 -6.93
CA ARG A 494 -22.36 9.85 -7.50
C ARG A 494 -23.56 9.84 -6.55
N ALA A 495 -24.75 10.16 -7.08
CA ALA A 495 -25.99 10.15 -6.29
C ALA A 495 -26.27 8.74 -5.73
N GLY A 496 -26.74 8.68 -4.47
CA GLY A 496 -27.02 7.44 -3.76
C GLY A 496 -25.81 6.80 -3.09
N LEU A 497 -24.63 7.43 -3.17
CA LEU A 497 -23.38 6.96 -2.53
C LEU A 497 -22.94 7.84 -1.36
N GLU A 498 -23.83 8.67 -0.82
CA GLU A 498 -23.53 9.63 0.27
C GLU A 498 -23.02 8.94 1.53
N HIS A 499 -23.49 7.71 1.81
CA HIS A 499 -23.01 6.89 2.92
C HIS A 499 -21.49 6.69 2.88
N TYR A 500 -20.93 6.39 1.70
CA TYR A 500 -19.50 6.11 1.53
C TYR A 500 -18.61 7.36 1.64
N ALA A 501 -19.21 8.55 1.51
CA ALA A 501 -18.55 9.84 1.73
C ALA A 501 -18.73 10.37 3.15
N GLY A 502 -19.44 9.64 4.02
CA GLY A 502 -19.80 10.08 5.37
C GLY A 502 -18.62 10.11 6.34
N LYS A 503 -18.79 10.86 7.46
CA LYS A 503 -17.89 10.83 8.61
C LYS A 503 -17.97 9.48 9.32
N ARG A 504 -16.91 9.13 10.07
CA ARG A 504 -16.91 7.97 10.96
C ARG A 504 -18.11 8.05 11.92
N PRO A 505 -18.95 7.00 11.95
CA PRO A 505 -20.06 6.94 12.88
C PRO A 505 -19.57 6.60 14.30
N ALA A 506 -20.29 7.07 15.33
CA ALA A 506 -19.89 6.89 16.73
C ALA A 506 -19.71 5.42 17.16
N TRP A 507 -20.41 4.48 16.54
CA TRP A 507 -20.23 3.05 16.83
C TRP A 507 -18.83 2.53 16.45
N ALA A 508 -18.12 3.22 15.55
CA ALA A 508 -16.79 2.82 15.06
C ALA A 508 -15.64 3.36 15.95
N ASP A 509 -15.89 4.32 16.84
CA ASP A 509 -14.86 5.02 17.60
C ASP A 509 -13.98 4.10 18.47
N ASN A 510 -14.57 3.05 19.06
CA ASN A 510 -13.87 2.11 19.94
C ASN A 510 -14.06 0.65 19.50
N ARG A 511 -14.23 0.42 18.20
CA ARG A 511 -14.45 -0.91 17.66
C ARG A 511 -13.17 -1.50 17.06
N ALA A 512 -12.91 -2.78 17.37
CA ALA A 512 -11.91 -3.59 16.70
C ALA A 512 -12.15 -3.62 15.18
N GLY A 513 -11.09 -3.49 14.38
CA GLY A 513 -11.20 -3.39 12.93
C GLY A 513 -11.45 -1.97 12.40
N CYS A 514 -11.95 -1.04 13.24
CA CYS A 514 -12.15 0.37 12.89
C CYS A 514 -11.02 1.24 13.42
N SER A 515 -10.99 1.48 14.73
CA SER A 515 -9.99 2.34 15.39
C SER A 515 -8.77 1.56 15.90
N MET A 516 -8.87 0.24 16.01
CA MET A 516 -7.84 -0.64 16.57
C MET A 516 -7.56 -1.80 15.60
N LEU A 517 -6.33 -1.90 15.13
CA LEU A 517 -5.84 -2.93 14.22
C LEU A 517 -4.51 -3.48 14.74
N SER A 518 -4.21 -4.74 14.42
CA SER A 518 -2.91 -5.36 14.71
C SER A 518 -2.34 -6.01 13.47
N CYS A 519 -1.13 -6.57 13.56
CA CYS A 519 -0.54 -7.34 12.46
C CYS A 519 -1.32 -8.64 12.16
N SER A 520 -2.27 -9.04 13.01
CA SER A 520 -3.22 -10.14 12.79
C SER A 520 -4.59 -9.69 12.27
N SER A 521 -4.76 -8.38 12.07
CA SER A 521 -6.04 -7.80 11.61
C SER A 521 -6.28 -8.03 10.14
#